data_ae47f37caac3959e2e62b5b1384e3178
#
_entry.id   ae47f37caac3959e2e62b5b1384e3178
#
_cell.length_a   1.000
_cell.length_b   1.000
_cell.length_c   1.000
_cell.angle_alpha   90.00
_cell.angle_beta   90.00
_cell.angle_gamma   90.00
#
_symmetry.space_group_name_H-M   'P 1'
#
loop_
_entity.id
_entity.type
_entity.pdbx_description
1 polymer ?
#
loop_
_entity_poly.entity_id
_entity_poly.type
_entity_poly.pdbx_seq_one_letter_code
_entity_poly.pdbx_strand_id
1 'polypeptide(L)'
;EEAKQRGNDLFKRAKYSEAVQAYTESLSHEPESDVLLLNRSAAYMALGQYGQALADCERAVQGREPSGKALLRMAKCQLGVGRPDAALYTLSPLLSQALGTSAEQAQARDVDAQAREMQRHLTTADAYSRERNWTLASIALDQAQGIMKLTDATSPRAWQEKRVMLLLQRGHLGQAQSLAMDIYRADPSDTSAIMLGARIMLANNDVQKALQQSQLALRLDPDMQAAKQFLRKCKALLTLKDDANAAFKANRSDD
;
A
#
# COMPACT_ATOMS: atom_id res chain seq x y z
N GLU A 1 -26.93 -17.51 -16.04
CA GLU A 1 -26.00 -17.99 -17.10
C GLU A 1 -25.78 -16.91 -18.17
N GLU A 2 -26.82 -16.19 -18.64
CA GLU A 2 -26.70 -15.12 -19.64
C GLU A 2 -25.76 -14.00 -19.22
N ALA A 3 -25.85 -13.52 -17.99
CA ALA A 3 -24.98 -12.47 -17.47
C ALA A 3 -23.50 -12.91 -17.39
N LYS A 4 -23.25 -14.19 -17.05
CA LYS A 4 -21.90 -14.78 -17.08
C LYS A 4 -21.34 -14.81 -18.49
N GLN A 5 -22.14 -15.26 -19.46
CA GLN A 5 -21.71 -15.30 -20.87
C GLN A 5 -21.43 -13.89 -21.38
N ARG A 6 -22.31 -12.92 -21.08
CA ARG A 6 -22.09 -11.51 -21.39
C ARG A 6 -20.78 -10.98 -20.77
N GLY A 7 -20.50 -11.32 -19.50
CA GLY A 7 -19.25 -10.97 -18.83
C GLY A 7 -18.01 -11.52 -19.55
N ASN A 8 -18.06 -12.79 -19.97
CA ASN A 8 -16.97 -13.43 -20.71
C ASN A 8 -16.72 -12.74 -22.08
N ASP A 9 -17.78 -12.37 -22.80
CA ASP A 9 -17.67 -11.68 -24.09
C ASP A 9 -17.15 -10.25 -23.95
N LEU A 10 -17.57 -9.54 -22.92
CA LEU A 10 -17.06 -8.21 -22.58
C LEU A 10 -15.57 -8.27 -22.20
N PHE A 11 -15.16 -9.25 -21.41
CA PHE A 11 -13.77 -9.47 -21.05
C PHE A 11 -12.89 -9.73 -22.29
N LYS A 12 -13.33 -10.59 -23.23
CA LYS A 12 -12.62 -10.85 -24.50
C LYS A 12 -12.47 -9.58 -25.35
N ARG A 13 -13.42 -8.65 -25.27
CA ARG A 13 -13.39 -7.35 -25.96
C ARG A 13 -12.62 -6.28 -25.20
N ALA A 14 -11.90 -6.63 -24.12
CA ALA A 14 -11.19 -5.72 -23.23
C ALA A 14 -12.06 -4.65 -22.54
N LYS A 15 -13.38 -4.86 -22.49
CA LYS A 15 -14.34 -4.00 -21.77
C LYS A 15 -14.45 -4.42 -20.31
N TYR A 16 -13.35 -4.26 -19.56
CA TYR A 16 -13.20 -4.85 -18.24
C TYR A 16 -14.17 -4.29 -17.20
N SER A 17 -14.47 -2.99 -17.22
CA SER A 17 -15.44 -2.39 -16.29
C SER A 17 -16.86 -2.92 -16.50
N GLU A 18 -17.28 -3.09 -17.77
CA GLU A 18 -18.58 -3.68 -18.11
C GLU A 18 -18.60 -5.18 -17.75
N ALA A 19 -17.47 -5.89 -17.93
CA ALA A 19 -17.34 -7.29 -17.52
C ALA A 19 -17.49 -7.46 -15.99
N VAL A 20 -16.88 -6.57 -15.17
CA VAL A 20 -17.06 -6.57 -13.72
C VAL A 20 -18.55 -6.43 -13.34
N GLN A 21 -19.28 -5.53 -13.99
CA GLN A 21 -20.71 -5.35 -13.74
C GLN A 21 -21.51 -6.61 -14.06
N ALA A 22 -21.26 -7.22 -15.23
CA ALA A 22 -21.94 -8.45 -15.66
C ALA A 22 -21.65 -9.64 -14.72
N TYR A 23 -20.41 -9.80 -14.26
CA TYR A 23 -20.06 -10.83 -13.28
C TYR A 23 -20.67 -10.52 -11.90
N THR A 24 -20.78 -9.26 -11.51
CA THR A 24 -21.41 -8.85 -10.24
C THR A 24 -22.91 -9.15 -10.26
N GLU A 25 -23.58 -8.92 -11.40
CA GLU A 25 -24.96 -9.32 -11.60
C GLU A 25 -25.12 -10.86 -11.50
N SER A 26 -24.23 -11.63 -12.11
CA SER A 26 -24.26 -13.10 -11.97
C SER A 26 -24.06 -13.55 -10.52
N LEU A 27 -23.13 -12.91 -9.80
CA LEU A 27 -22.83 -13.20 -8.38
C LEU A 27 -23.97 -12.83 -7.44
N SER A 28 -24.92 -11.95 -7.82
CA SER A 28 -26.12 -11.69 -7.03
C SER A 28 -27.06 -12.92 -6.95
N HIS A 29 -26.99 -13.81 -7.96
CA HIS A 29 -27.74 -15.06 -8.01
C HIS A 29 -26.94 -16.25 -7.49
N GLU A 30 -25.61 -16.24 -7.67
CA GLU A 30 -24.69 -17.31 -7.25
C GLU A 30 -23.50 -16.72 -6.46
N PRO A 31 -23.70 -16.25 -5.21
CA PRO A 31 -22.67 -15.49 -4.47
C PRO A 31 -21.38 -16.24 -4.20
N GLU A 32 -21.44 -17.58 -4.13
CA GLU A 32 -20.31 -18.46 -3.81
C GLU A 32 -19.76 -19.20 -5.04
N SER A 33 -20.07 -18.72 -6.24
CA SER A 33 -19.52 -19.31 -7.47
C SER A 33 -18.05 -18.95 -7.65
N ASP A 34 -17.14 -19.89 -7.38
CA ASP A 34 -15.69 -19.74 -7.54
C ASP A 34 -15.31 -19.34 -8.98
N VAL A 35 -16.01 -19.88 -9.98
CA VAL A 35 -15.80 -19.53 -11.39
C VAL A 35 -16.11 -18.05 -11.65
N LEU A 36 -17.23 -17.54 -11.15
CA LEU A 36 -17.60 -16.14 -11.30
C LEU A 36 -16.67 -15.20 -10.54
N LEU A 37 -16.32 -15.56 -9.30
CA LEU A 37 -15.35 -14.82 -8.50
C LEU A 37 -13.99 -14.74 -9.20
N LEU A 38 -13.47 -15.87 -9.69
CA LEU A 38 -12.22 -15.89 -10.42
C LEU A 38 -12.30 -15.14 -11.76
N ASN A 39 -13.43 -15.13 -12.46
CA ASN A 39 -13.57 -14.36 -13.69
C ASN A 39 -13.63 -12.85 -13.39
N ARG A 40 -14.36 -12.44 -12.34
CA ARG A 40 -14.40 -11.05 -11.91
C ARG A 40 -13.03 -10.58 -11.42
N SER A 41 -12.30 -11.40 -10.68
CA SER A 41 -10.93 -11.08 -10.26
C SER A 41 -10.00 -10.83 -11.46
N ALA A 42 -10.16 -11.58 -12.56
CA ALA A 42 -9.39 -11.33 -13.78
C ALA A 42 -9.70 -9.96 -14.40
N ALA A 43 -10.97 -9.55 -14.40
CA ALA A 43 -11.37 -8.23 -14.88
C ALA A 43 -10.85 -7.11 -13.98
N TYR A 44 -10.90 -7.28 -12.66
CA TYR A 44 -10.29 -6.34 -11.70
C TYR A 44 -8.78 -6.22 -11.89
N MET A 45 -8.06 -7.34 -12.09
CA MET A 45 -6.62 -7.31 -12.39
C MET A 45 -6.30 -6.51 -13.67
N ALA A 46 -7.10 -6.70 -14.72
CA ALA A 46 -6.93 -5.95 -15.96
C ALA A 46 -7.17 -4.44 -15.81
N LEU A 47 -7.97 -4.05 -14.81
CA LEU A 47 -8.19 -2.65 -14.41
C LEU A 47 -7.14 -2.13 -13.40
N GLY A 48 -6.16 -2.94 -12.99
CA GLY A 48 -5.20 -2.59 -11.94
C GLY A 48 -5.79 -2.60 -10.52
N GLN A 49 -7.02 -3.06 -10.34
CA GLN A 49 -7.75 -3.10 -9.07
C GLN A 49 -7.41 -4.37 -8.27
N TYR A 50 -6.13 -4.51 -7.92
CA TYR A 50 -5.60 -5.74 -7.30
C TYR A 50 -6.21 -6.06 -5.93
N GLY A 51 -6.65 -5.06 -5.17
CA GLY A 51 -7.31 -5.28 -3.87
C GLY A 51 -8.65 -6.01 -4.01
N GLN A 52 -9.50 -5.55 -4.93
CA GLN A 52 -10.78 -6.21 -5.21
C GLN A 52 -10.58 -7.58 -5.85
N ALA A 53 -9.60 -7.69 -6.75
CA ALA A 53 -9.22 -8.97 -7.34
C ALA A 53 -8.77 -10.00 -6.30
N LEU A 54 -7.99 -9.56 -5.30
CA LEU A 54 -7.53 -10.42 -4.21
C LEU A 54 -8.69 -10.90 -3.35
N ALA A 55 -9.61 -10.00 -2.96
CA ALA A 55 -10.80 -10.35 -2.18
C ALA A 55 -11.66 -11.42 -2.88
N ASP A 56 -11.83 -11.30 -4.21
CA ASP A 56 -12.54 -12.32 -4.99
C ASP A 56 -11.78 -13.66 -5.04
N CYS A 57 -10.44 -13.62 -5.17
CA CYS A 57 -9.63 -14.83 -5.14
C CYS A 57 -9.69 -15.53 -3.77
N GLU A 58 -9.60 -14.78 -2.68
CA GLU A 58 -9.67 -15.31 -1.31
C GLU A 58 -11.03 -15.99 -1.06
N ARG A 59 -12.13 -15.35 -1.49
CA ARG A 59 -13.47 -15.95 -1.41
C ARG A 59 -13.58 -17.22 -2.26
N ALA A 60 -13.03 -17.23 -3.46
CA ALA A 60 -13.10 -18.37 -4.38
C ALA A 60 -12.38 -19.62 -3.84
N VAL A 61 -11.38 -19.46 -2.97
CA VAL A 61 -10.61 -20.58 -2.37
C VAL A 61 -11.09 -20.93 -0.96
N GLN A 62 -11.99 -20.15 -0.39
CA GLN A 62 -12.46 -20.36 0.99
C GLN A 62 -13.23 -21.68 1.13
N GLY A 63 -12.76 -22.54 2.02
CA GLY A 63 -13.43 -23.81 2.33
C GLY A 63 -13.35 -24.88 1.23
N ARG A 64 -12.51 -24.71 0.21
CA ARG A 64 -12.33 -25.64 -0.90
C ARG A 64 -10.84 -25.86 -1.20
N GLU A 65 -10.54 -26.98 -1.86
CA GLU A 65 -9.19 -27.15 -2.45
C GLU A 65 -9.02 -26.20 -3.63
N PRO A 66 -8.03 -25.28 -3.59
CA PRO A 66 -7.85 -24.30 -4.63
C PRO A 66 -7.25 -24.93 -5.89
N SER A 67 -7.77 -24.55 -7.07
CA SER A 67 -7.14 -24.92 -8.33
C SER A 67 -5.82 -24.18 -8.53
N GLY A 68 -4.91 -24.76 -9.34
CA GLY A 68 -3.64 -24.10 -9.70
C GLY A 68 -3.85 -22.71 -10.30
N LYS A 69 -4.88 -22.55 -11.14
CA LYS A 69 -5.27 -21.27 -11.72
C LYS A 69 -5.71 -20.24 -10.65
N ALA A 70 -6.44 -20.67 -9.62
CA ALA A 70 -6.85 -19.80 -8.52
C ALA A 70 -5.65 -19.33 -7.72
N LEU A 71 -4.74 -20.23 -7.36
CA LEU A 71 -3.50 -19.89 -6.63
C LEU A 71 -2.62 -18.94 -7.41
N LEU A 72 -2.41 -19.17 -8.70
CA LEU A 72 -1.65 -18.27 -9.58
C LEU A 72 -2.25 -16.86 -9.61
N ARG A 73 -3.56 -16.76 -9.74
CA ARG A 73 -4.25 -15.48 -9.78
C ARG A 73 -4.15 -14.78 -8.45
N MET A 74 -4.37 -15.49 -7.34
CA MET A 74 -4.22 -14.96 -5.99
C MET A 74 -2.81 -14.43 -5.74
N ALA A 75 -1.77 -15.19 -6.11
CA ALA A 75 -0.39 -14.76 -5.97
C ALA A 75 -0.07 -13.49 -6.78
N LYS A 76 -0.56 -13.39 -8.03
CA LYS A 76 -0.43 -12.17 -8.83
C LYS A 76 -1.13 -10.97 -8.19
N CYS A 77 -2.32 -11.17 -7.60
CA CYS A 77 -3.03 -10.13 -6.86
C CYS A 77 -2.26 -9.71 -5.60
N GLN A 78 -1.69 -10.67 -4.86
CA GLN A 78 -0.87 -10.41 -3.68
C GLN A 78 0.37 -9.56 -4.01
N LEU A 79 1.03 -9.83 -5.16
CA LEU A 79 2.09 -8.95 -5.66
C LEU A 79 1.56 -7.55 -6.00
N GLY A 80 0.40 -7.46 -6.66
CA GLY A 80 -0.22 -6.19 -7.02
C GLY A 80 -0.63 -5.33 -5.82
N VAL A 81 -0.85 -5.95 -4.65
CA VAL A 81 -1.06 -5.24 -3.38
C VAL A 81 0.22 -5.19 -2.51
N GLY A 82 1.39 -5.46 -3.09
CA GLY A 82 2.69 -5.33 -2.43
C GLY A 82 2.94 -6.33 -1.31
N ARG A 83 2.40 -7.54 -1.42
CA ARG A 83 2.57 -8.63 -0.45
C ARG A 83 3.39 -9.80 -1.05
N PRO A 84 4.69 -9.62 -1.34
CA PRO A 84 5.50 -10.66 -1.96
C PRO A 84 5.60 -11.93 -1.10
N ASP A 85 5.70 -11.80 0.23
CA ASP A 85 5.77 -12.95 1.14
C ASP A 85 4.51 -13.83 1.03
N ALA A 86 3.33 -13.21 0.98
CA ALA A 86 2.06 -13.93 0.81
C ALA A 86 2.02 -14.64 -0.56
N ALA A 87 2.50 -13.98 -1.62
CA ALA A 87 2.57 -14.57 -2.96
C ALA A 87 3.47 -15.81 -2.99
N LEU A 88 4.66 -15.75 -2.38
CA LEU A 88 5.58 -16.87 -2.26
C LEU A 88 4.94 -18.07 -1.51
N TYR A 89 4.25 -17.78 -0.41
CA TYR A 89 3.52 -18.79 0.34
C TYR A 89 2.42 -19.45 -0.51
N THR A 90 1.61 -18.63 -1.19
CA THR A 90 0.51 -19.10 -2.05
C THR A 90 0.99 -19.96 -3.22
N LEU A 91 2.20 -19.72 -3.75
CA LEU A 91 2.76 -20.48 -4.86
C LEU A 91 3.40 -21.81 -4.43
N SER A 92 3.63 -22.04 -3.15
CA SER A 92 4.37 -23.22 -2.68
C SER A 92 3.81 -24.56 -3.15
N PRO A 93 2.46 -24.81 -3.21
CA PRO A 93 1.91 -26.07 -3.74
C PRO A 93 2.18 -26.28 -5.24
N LEU A 94 2.21 -25.20 -6.03
CA LEU A 94 2.53 -25.26 -7.45
C LEU A 94 4.01 -25.51 -7.70
N LEU A 95 4.87 -24.88 -6.90
CA LEU A 95 6.33 -25.02 -7.02
C LEU A 95 6.83 -26.38 -6.56
N SER A 96 6.19 -26.99 -5.56
CA SER A 96 6.48 -28.35 -5.11
C SER A 96 5.92 -29.43 -6.03
N GLN A 97 5.28 -29.05 -7.13
CA GLN A 97 4.62 -29.95 -8.09
C GLN A 97 3.48 -30.78 -7.47
N ALA A 98 3.02 -30.43 -6.29
CA ALA A 98 1.91 -31.12 -5.61
C ALA A 98 0.56 -30.79 -6.28
N LEU A 99 0.49 -29.67 -7.03
CA LEU A 99 -0.74 -29.17 -7.64
C LEU A 99 -0.46 -28.51 -8.99
N GLY A 100 -1.48 -28.48 -9.82
CA GLY A 100 -1.48 -27.73 -11.09
C GLY A 100 -0.86 -28.48 -12.28
N THR A 101 -1.09 -27.92 -13.45
CA THR A 101 -0.51 -28.40 -14.71
C THR A 101 0.93 -27.89 -14.90
N SER A 102 1.69 -28.50 -15.81
CA SER A 102 3.06 -28.05 -16.15
C SER A 102 3.09 -26.58 -16.59
N ALA A 103 2.05 -26.10 -17.28
CA ALA A 103 1.95 -24.70 -17.69
C ALA A 103 1.71 -23.76 -16.50
N GLU A 104 0.89 -24.16 -15.53
CA GLU A 104 0.64 -23.41 -14.31
C GLU A 104 1.88 -23.37 -13.43
N GLN A 105 2.61 -24.47 -13.34
CA GLN A 105 3.89 -24.55 -12.61
C GLN A 105 4.96 -23.66 -13.26
N ALA A 106 5.04 -23.59 -14.59
CA ALA A 106 5.95 -22.68 -15.28
C ALA A 106 5.62 -21.21 -14.95
N GLN A 107 4.33 -20.84 -15.05
CA GLN A 107 3.89 -19.49 -14.66
C GLN A 107 4.14 -19.19 -13.18
N ALA A 108 4.00 -20.21 -12.30
CA ALA A 108 4.28 -20.04 -10.87
C ALA A 108 5.76 -19.69 -10.62
N ARG A 109 6.70 -20.27 -11.37
CA ARG A 109 8.12 -19.93 -11.28
C ARG A 109 8.40 -18.47 -11.69
N ASP A 110 7.73 -17.98 -12.74
CA ASP A 110 7.87 -16.58 -13.17
C ASP A 110 7.35 -15.61 -12.09
N VAL A 111 6.20 -15.93 -11.50
CA VAL A 111 5.61 -15.13 -10.42
C VAL A 111 6.45 -15.20 -9.14
N ASP A 112 7.01 -16.37 -8.80
CA ASP A 112 7.94 -16.56 -7.68
C ASP A 112 9.20 -15.69 -7.85
N ALA A 113 9.78 -15.69 -9.05
CA ALA A 113 10.95 -14.85 -9.35
C ALA A 113 10.63 -13.35 -9.15
N GLN A 114 9.48 -12.88 -9.65
CA GLN A 114 9.03 -11.50 -9.45
C GLN A 114 8.79 -11.19 -7.96
N ALA A 115 8.21 -12.12 -7.20
CA ALA A 115 7.96 -11.96 -5.77
C ALA A 115 9.28 -11.83 -4.98
N ARG A 116 10.26 -12.69 -5.27
CA ARG A 116 11.59 -12.63 -4.64
C ARG A 116 12.33 -11.35 -4.99
N GLU A 117 12.23 -10.91 -6.23
CA GLU A 117 12.85 -9.66 -6.66
C GLU A 117 12.22 -8.46 -5.95
N MET A 118 10.89 -8.41 -5.87
CA MET A 118 10.17 -7.37 -5.12
C MET A 118 10.56 -7.35 -3.64
N GLN A 119 10.59 -8.51 -2.99
CA GLN A 119 11.00 -8.67 -1.59
C GLN A 119 12.44 -8.17 -1.37
N ARG A 120 13.36 -8.51 -2.28
CA ARG A 120 14.74 -8.04 -2.23
C ARG A 120 14.83 -6.52 -2.30
N HIS A 121 14.10 -5.88 -3.22
CA HIS A 121 14.09 -4.42 -3.34
C HIS A 121 13.49 -3.73 -2.11
N LEU A 122 12.41 -4.27 -1.54
CA LEU A 122 11.82 -3.74 -0.30
C LEU A 122 12.80 -3.86 0.88
N THR A 123 13.46 -5.01 1.03
CA THR A 123 14.48 -5.22 2.07
C THR A 123 15.66 -4.26 1.90
N THR A 124 16.08 -4.03 0.66
CA THR A 124 17.15 -3.09 0.31
C THR A 124 16.75 -1.65 0.62
N ALA A 125 15.50 -1.26 0.32
CA ALA A 125 14.98 0.06 0.67
C ALA A 125 14.97 0.29 2.19
N ASP A 126 14.64 -0.74 2.97
CA ASP A 126 14.69 -0.67 4.44
C ASP A 126 16.11 -0.60 4.98
N ALA A 127 17.05 -1.32 4.39
CA ALA A 127 18.47 -1.27 4.76
C ALA A 127 19.03 0.15 4.53
N TYR A 128 18.87 0.70 3.33
CA TYR A 128 19.31 2.05 3.02
C TYR A 128 18.61 3.12 3.90
N SER A 129 17.35 2.91 4.27
CA SER A 129 16.64 3.83 5.17
C SER A 129 17.27 3.84 6.58
N ARG A 130 17.72 2.68 7.10
CA ARG A 130 18.45 2.58 8.38
C ARG A 130 19.82 3.27 8.31
N GLU A 131 20.48 3.17 7.17
CA GLU A 131 21.77 3.84 6.90
C GLU A 131 21.61 5.32 6.57
N ARG A 132 20.37 5.86 6.58
CA ARG A 132 20.04 7.22 6.17
C ARG A 132 20.41 7.58 4.74
N ASN A 133 20.57 6.59 3.88
CA ASN A 133 20.77 6.78 2.45
C ASN A 133 19.42 6.88 1.72
N TRP A 134 18.77 8.03 1.88
CA TRP A 134 17.39 8.24 1.42
C TRP A 134 17.24 8.16 -0.09
N THR A 135 18.29 8.50 -0.84
CA THR A 135 18.27 8.43 -2.29
C THR A 135 18.26 6.98 -2.78
N LEU A 136 19.14 6.14 -2.27
CA LEU A 136 19.18 4.72 -2.63
C LEU A 136 17.93 3.99 -2.12
N ALA A 137 17.43 4.35 -0.95
CA ALA A 137 16.16 3.82 -0.44
C ALA A 137 14.98 4.14 -1.38
N SER A 138 14.93 5.36 -1.92
CA SER A 138 13.91 5.77 -2.90
C SER A 138 14.02 4.95 -4.19
N ILE A 139 15.23 4.80 -4.73
CA ILE A 139 15.48 4.00 -5.96
C ILE A 139 15.05 2.55 -5.76
N ALA A 140 15.40 1.94 -4.63
CA ALA A 140 15.00 0.57 -4.34
C ALA A 140 13.47 0.42 -4.23
N LEU A 141 12.76 1.40 -3.66
CA LEU A 141 11.30 1.42 -3.63
C LEU A 141 10.71 1.58 -5.03
N ASP A 142 11.30 2.43 -5.89
CA ASP A 142 10.91 2.58 -7.29
C ASP A 142 11.06 1.26 -8.07
N GLN A 143 12.14 0.54 -7.83
CA GLN A 143 12.37 -0.78 -8.44
C GLN A 143 11.30 -1.80 -8.00
N ALA A 144 10.94 -1.82 -6.72
CA ALA A 144 9.85 -2.68 -6.23
C ALA A 144 8.51 -2.33 -6.89
N GLN A 145 8.19 -1.04 -7.02
CA GLN A 145 6.98 -0.57 -7.72
C GLN A 145 6.98 -0.97 -9.20
N GLY A 146 8.14 -0.89 -9.86
CA GLY A 146 8.32 -1.19 -11.27
C GLY A 146 7.95 -2.64 -11.66
N ILE A 147 8.13 -3.61 -10.76
CA ILE A 147 7.81 -5.03 -11.01
C ILE A 147 6.33 -5.21 -11.39
N MET A 148 5.42 -4.52 -10.74
CA MET A 148 3.98 -4.56 -11.02
C MET A 148 3.48 -3.31 -11.77
N LYS A 149 4.38 -2.45 -12.24
CA LYS A 149 4.05 -1.18 -12.91
C LYS A 149 3.13 -0.28 -12.06
N LEU A 150 3.33 -0.28 -10.75
CA LEU A 150 2.57 0.52 -9.82
C LEU A 150 3.03 1.99 -9.89
N THR A 151 2.10 2.91 -9.74
CA THR A 151 2.36 4.34 -9.52
C THR A 151 2.23 4.65 -8.04
N ASP A 152 2.63 5.84 -7.60
CA ASP A 152 2.45 6.25 -6.21
C ASP A 152 0.96 6.21 -5.80
N ALA A 153 0.04 6.53 -6.71
CA ALA A 153 -1.41 6.49 -6.46
C ALA A 153 -1.97 5.06 -6.36
N THR A 154 -1.37 4.08 -7.06
CA THR A 154 -1.83 2.69 -7.10
C THR A 154 -1.00 1.76 -6.23
N SER A 155 0.10 2.25 -5.68
CA SER A 155 0.97 1.45 -4.80
C SER A 155 0.30 1.17 -3.46
N PRO A 156 0.71 0.09 -2.77
CA PRO A 156 0.21 -0.23 -1.45
C PRO A 156 0.36 0.93 -0.48
N ARG A 157 -0.61 1.09 0.43
CA ARG A 157 -0.63 2.14 1.43
C ARG A 157 0.70 2.30 2.18
N ALA A 158 1.23 1.18 2.68
CA ALA A 158 2.51 1.19 3.41
C ALA A 158 3.68 1.73 2.56
N TRP A 159 3.64 1.54 1.23
CA TRP A 159 4.67 2.06 0.34
C TRP A 159 4.49 3.55 0.08
N GLN A 160 3.25 4.02 -0.03
CA GLN A 160 2.94 5.45 -0.13
C GLN A 160 3.44 6.20 1.12
N GLU A 161 3.17 5.66 2.31
CA GLU A 161 3.67 6.22 3.57
C GLU A 161 5.20 6.24 3.62
N LYS A 162 5.84 5.15 3.21
CA LYS A 162 7.31 5.08 3.09
C LYS A 162 7.82 6.13 2.10
N ARG A 163 7.16 6.31 0.96
CA ARG A 163 7.48 7.34 -0.03
C ARG A 163 7.42 8.74 0.56
N VAL A 164 6.34 9.08 1.28
CA VAL A 164 6.22 10.38 1.96
C VAL A 164 7.40 10.60 2.91
N MET A 165 7.76 9.59 3.71
CA MET A 165 8.89 9.70 4.63
C MET A 165 10.22 9.89 3.91
N LEU A 166 10.46 9.19 2.81
CA LEU A 166 11.67 9.35 2.00
C LEU A 166 11.74 10.74 1.36
N LEU A 167 10.63 11.26 0.85
CA LEU A 167 10.54 12.62 0.30
C LEU A 167 10.84 13.67 1.37
N LEU A 168 10.31 13.52 2.58
CA LEU A 168 10.60 14.40 3.71
C LEU A 168 12.09 14.43 4.06
N GLN A 169 12.72 13.25 4.15
CA GLN A 169 14.14 13.13 4.50
C GLN A 169 15.06 13.70 3.41
N ARG A 170 14.61 13.74 2.15
CA ARG A 170 15.32 14.34 1.03
C ARG A 170 15.02 15.83 0.85
N GLY A 171 14.18 16.43 1.69
CA GLY A 171 13.79 17.84 1.59
C GLY A 171 12.76 18.17 0.51
N HIS A 172 12.12 17.17 -0.11
CA HIS A 172 11.10 17.35 -1.13
C HIS A 172 9.72 17.59 -0.51
N LEU A 173 9.60 18.68 0.29
CA LEU A 173 8.41 18.95 1.11
C LEU A 173 7.12 19.05 0.30
N GLY A 174 7.14 19.73 -0.87
CA GLY A 174 5.95 19.88 -1.71
C GLY A 174 5.40 18.56 -2.22
N GLN A 175 6.27 17.65 -2.68
CA GLN A 175 5.88 16.33 -3.16
C GLN A 175 5.37 15.45 -2.00
N ALA A 176 6.05 15.51 -0.85
CA ALA A 176 5.62 14.80 0.36
C ALA A 176 4.22 15.27 0.80
N GLN A 177 3.96 16.58 0.77
CA GLN A 177 2.68 17.16 1.13
C GLN A 177 1.56 16.74 0.17
N SER A 178 1.81 16.77 -1.15
CA SER A 178 0.82 16.34 -2.15
C SER A 178 0.42 14.89 -1.93
N LEU A 179 1.40 13.98 -1.83
CA LEU A 179 1.13 12.55 -1.64
C LEU A 179 0.44 12.27 -0.29
N ALA A 180 0.86 12.92 0.79
CA ALA A 180 0.20 12.77 2.09
C ALA A 180 -1.25 13.30 2.09
N MET A 181 -1.53 14.36 1.32
CA MET A 181 -2.89 14.87 1.16
C MET A 181 -3.78 13.88 0.38
N ASP A 182 -3.26 13.24 -0.67
CA ASP A 182 -3.99 12.21 -1.42
C ASP A 182 -4.30 11.01 -0.53
N ILE A 183 -3.32 10.61 0.28
CA ILE A 183 -3.48 9.59 1.31
C ILE A 183 -4.59 9.96 2.31
N TYR A 184 -4.59 11.17 2.83
CA TYR A 184 -5.58 11.67 3.79
C TYR A 184 -6.98 11.78 3.17
N ARG A 185 -7.09 12.21 1.92
CA ARG A 185 -8.39 12.29 1.20
C ARG A 185 -9.03 10.94 0.99
N ALA A 186 -8.23 9.89 0.79
CA ALA A 186 -8.73 8.53 0.64
C ALA A 186 -9.38 7.99 1.93
N ASP A 187 -8.82 8.34 3.10
CA ASP A 187 -9.37 8.02 4.42
C ASP A 187 -8.98 9.10 5.45
N PRO A 188 -9.87 10.08 5.71
CA PRO A 188 -9.61 11.13 6.70
C PRO A 188 -9.58 10.64 8.16
N SER A 189 -10.05 9.43 8.45
CA SER A 189 -10.03 8.83 9.78
C SER A 189 -8.76 8.03 10.07
N ASP A 190 -7.93 7.81 9.05
CA ASP A 190 -6.68 7.07 9.18
C ASP A 190 -5.66 7.87 10.02
N THR A 191 -5.36 7.35 11.20
CA THR A 191 -4.42 7.95 12.15
C THR A 191 -2.99 8.02 11.60
N SER A 192 -2.58 7.07 10.74
CA SER A 192 -1.29 7.10 10.05
C SER A 192 -1.20 8.28 9.08
N ALA A 193 -2.26 8.55 8.31
CA ALA A 193 -2.34 9.72 7.42
C ALA A 193 -2.24 11.03 8.19
N ILE A 194 -2.97 11.14 9.29
CA ILE A 194 -2.92 12.32 10.16
C ILE A 194 -1.50 12.53 10.69
N MET A 195 -0.81 11.46 11.08
CA MET A 195 0.58 11.52 11.55
C MET A 195 1.58 11.88 10.45
N LEU A 196 1.34 11.50 9.20
CA LEU A 196 2.13 12.01 8.06
C LEU A 196 1.98 13.52 7.93
N GLY A 197 0.75 14.03 8.01
CA GLY A 197 0.46 15.46 8.06
C GLY A 197 1.21 16.16 9.20
N ALA A 198 1.19 15.61 10.40
CA ALA A 198 1.92 16.14 11.56
C ALA A 198 3.43 16.23 11.30
N ARG A 199 4.03 15.21 10.68
CA ARG A 199 5.46 15.19 10.31
C ARG A 199 5.81 16.25 9.27
N ILE A 200 4.94 16.47 8.30
CA ILE A 200 5.10 17.52 7.27
C ILE A 200 5.01 18.91 7.91
N MET A 201 4.03 19.14 8.80
CA MET A 201 3.93 20.41 9.53
C MET A 201 5.20 20.70 10.34
N LEU A 202 5.74 19.68 11.02
CA LEU A 202 7.00 19.83 11.75
C LEU A 202 8.17 20.14 10.82
N ALA A 203 8.26 19.49 9.67
CA ALA A 203 9.30 19.75 8.67
C ALA A 203 9.19 21.18 8.08
N ASN A 204 7.98 21.74 7.99
CA ASN A 204 7.70 23.13 7.64
C ASN A 204 7.90 24.12 8.82
N ASN A 205 8.48 23.66 9.94
CA ASN A 205 8.69 24.45 11.17
C ASN A 205 7.37 24.94 11.84
N ASP A 206 6.23 24.37 11.49
CA ASP A 206 4.93 24.67 12.13
C ASP A 206 4.65 23.68 13.27
N VAL A 207 5.39 23.86 14.38
CA VAL A 207 5.34 22.95 15.52
C VAL A 207 3.96 22.94 16.17
N GLN A 208 3.24 24.07 16.16
CA GLN A 208 1.89 24.20 16.74
C GLN A 208 0.88 23.31 15.97
N LYS A 209 0.87 23.40 14.63
CA LYS A 209 -0.01 22.54 13.82
C LYS A 209 0.41 21.08 13.93
N ALA A 210 1.71 20.76 13.97
CA ALA A 210 2.20 19.40 14.18
C ALA A 210 1.68 18.80 15.50
N LEU A 211 1.66 19.61 16.58
CA LEU A 211 1.10 19.23 17.87
C LEU A 211 -0.40 18.97 17.78
N GLN A 212 -1.16 19.86 17.14
CA GLN A 212 -2.61 19.72 16.96
C GLN A 212 -2.96 18.44 16.19
N GLN A 213 -2.24 18.14 15.10
CA GLN A 213 -2.44 16.93 14.32
C GLN A 213 -2.13 15.65 15.12
N SER A 214 -1.07 15.66 15.91
CA SER A 214 -0.75 14.52 16.77
C SER A 214 -1.77 14.32 17.90
N GLN A 215 -2.37 15.38 18.41
CA GLN A 215 -3.49 15.28 19.36
C GLN A 215 -4.75 14.72 18.69
N LEU A 216 -5.02 15.10 17.44
CA LEU A 216 -6.13 14.55 16.67
C LEU A 216 -5.95 13.04 16.46
N ALA A 217 -4.75 12.60 16.06
CA ALA A 217 -4.46 11.18 15.93
C ALA A 217 -4.70 10.40 17.23
N LEU A 218 -4.29 10.98 18.39
CA LEU A 218 -4.50 10.36 19.71
C LEU A 218 -5.96 10.37 20.19
N ARG A 219 -6.80 11.25 19.66
CA ARG A 219 -8.26 11.19 19.93
C ARG A 219 -8.91 10.03 19.22
N LEU A 220 -8.42 9.68 18.02
CA LEU A 220 -8.94 8.56 17.21
C LEU A 220 -8.34 7.23 17.67
N ASP A 221 -7.05 7.22 17.99
CA ASP A 221 -6.32 6.05 18.51
C ASP A 221 -5.50 6.46 19.75
N PRO A 222 -6.07 6.35 20.98
CA PRO A 222 -5.39 6.70 22.21
C PRO A 222 -4.15 5.86 22.49
N ASP A 223 -4.02 4.69 21.89
CA ASP A 223 -2.92 3.77 22.14
C ASP A 223 -1.77 3.88 21.15
N MET A 224 -1.87 4.73 20.13
CA MET A 224 -0.85 4.95 19.12
C MET A 224 0.47 5.49 19.73
N GLN A 225 1.43 4.59 19.97
CA GLN A 225 2.71 4.93 20.61
C GLN A 225 3.51 5.96 19.79
N ALA A 226 3.47 5.86 18.46
CA ALA A 226 4.15 6.80 17.57
C ALA A 226 3.63 8.24 17.75
N ALA A 227 2.32 8.42 17.91
CA ALA A 227 1.71 9.74 18.16
C ALA A 227 2.05 10.27 19.57
N LYS A 228 2.07 9.41 20.60
CA LYS A 228 2.49 9.78 21.98
C LYS A 228 3.94 10.30 21.99
N GLN A 229 4.85 9.58 21.33
CA GLN A 229 6.26 9.98 21.24
C GLN A 229 6.44 11.29 20.45
N PHE A 230 5.73 11.41 19.33
CA PHE A 230 5.79 12.59 18.47
C PHE A 230 5.22 13.84 19.20
N LEU A 231 4.13 13.68 19.93
CA LEU A 231 3.54 14.74 20.73
C LEU A 231 4.53 15.26 21.78
N ARG A 232 5.23 14.35 22.50
CA ARG A 232 6.28 14.72 23.47
C ARG A 232 7.39 15.52 22.82
N LYS A 233 7.83 15.09 21.62
CA LYS A 233 8.84 15.81 20.82
C LYS A 233 8.38 17.23 20.45
N CYS A 234 7.14 17.38 19.97
CA CYS A 234 6.59 18.70 19.62
C CYS A 234 6.53 19.63 20.86
N LYS A 235 6.09 19.12 22.02
CA LYS A 235 6.05 19.90 23.26
C LYS A 235 7.45 20.36 23.68
N ALA A 236 8.45 19.47 23.67
CA ALA A 236 9.82 19.82 24.00
C ALA A 236 10.40 20.89 23.04
N LEU A 237 10.09 20.81 21.75
CA LEU A 237 10.51 21.81 20.78
C LEU A 237 9.86 23.18 21.02
N LEU A 238 8.59 23.22 21.43
CA LEU A 238 7.91 24.48 21.78
C LEU A 238 8.56 25.11 23.02
N THR A 239 8.79 24.35 24.08
CA THR A 239 9.48 24.86 25.29
C THR A 239 10.86 25.42 24.92
N LEU A 240 11.68 24.67 24.17
CA LEU A 240 13.00 25.16 23.74
C LEU A 240 12.93 26.46 22.92
N LYS A 241 11.91 26.59 22.07
CA LYS A 241 11.70 27.80 21.27
C LYS A 241 11.32 28.99 22.16
N ASP A 242 10.45 28.77 23.16
CA ASP A 242 10.02 29.81 24.08
C ASP A 242 11.19 30.25 24.97
N ASP A 243 11.98 29.31 25.47
CA ASP A 243 13.19 29.60 26.27
C ASP A 243 14.22 30.41 25.46
N ALA A 244 14.46 30.00 24.21
CA ALA A 244 15.37 30.71 23.30
C ALA A 244 14.88 32.15 23.02
N ASN A 245 13.58 32.31 22.77
CA ASN A 245 12.99 33.64 22.56
C ASN A 245 13.05 34.52 23.82
N ALA A 246 12.87 33.95 25.00
CA ALA A 246 12.99 34.67 26.28
C ALA A 246 14.44 35.13 26.52
N ALA A 247 15.42 34.24 26.32
CA ALA A 247 16.83 34.56 26.41
C ALA A 247 17.26 35.66 25.43
N PHE A 248 16.77 35.57 24.17
CA PHE A 248 17.06 36.60 23.17
C PHE A 248 16.50 37.98 23.54
N LYS A 249 15.27 38.02 24.12
CA LYS A 249 14.66 39.27 24.60
C LYS A 249 15.40 39.85 25.77
N ALA A 250 15.81 39.03 26.73
CA ALA A 250 16.58 39.46 27.90
C ALA A 250 17.91 40.11 27.50
N ASN A 251 18.68 39.47 26.61
CA ASN A 251 19.95 40.04 26.11
C ASN A 251 19.81 41.36 25.33
N ARG A 252 18.61 41.62 24.71
CA ARG A 252 18.34 42.91 24.05
C ARG A 252 17.88 44.03 24.99
N SER A 253 17.53 43.71 26.20
CA SER A 253 17.09 44.69 27.18
C SER A 253 18.27 45.26 28.01
N ASP A 254 19.47 44.66 27.87
CA ASP A 254 20.68 45.04 28.57
C ASP A 254 21.61 45.95 27.74
N ASP A 255 21.25 46.21 26.48
CA ASP A 255 21.86 47.19 25.54
C ASP A 255 20.97 48.46 25.43
#